data_0b22eeaff7905c3ef1362ac4fad2b9c7
#
_entry.id   0b22eeaff7905c3ef1362ac4fad2b9c7
#
_cell.length_a   1.000
_cell.length_b   1.000
_cell.length_c   1.000
_cell.angle_alpha   90.00
_cell.angle_beta   90.00
_cell.angle_gamma   90.00
#
_symmetry.space_group_name_H-M   'P 1'
#
loop_
_entity.id
_entity.type
_entity.pdbx_description
1 polymer ?
#
loop_
_entity_poly.entity_id
_entity_poly.type
_entity_poly.pdbx_seq_one_letter_code
_entity_poly.pdbx_strand_id
1 'polypeptide(L)'
;MGKSNIIGRFLKEYPSELLKTDIEGITKIGNQLDTNSSYQRIFTGKNVLPSYDRINKSISDSSHYHDLFEMPIKHHSSLHLVGTLSADNFYGSQKHLEEILKQAKGRGIFNLNIHLLIDNSFKTKEELLSKLQELENFTTKIKLGRVVTIAGRDNLHQDINLKYFKALLACFVGGKTNKSLSPEQIINLSDKKDGFSKLAPTSIVEDGYQKGRISGYDTVLFFDYNNDDYDYLINKLVFGSGLFGLKIPKSLNIFTLSTSKVDKIKSIFPAENKKDIFDQISRDNKIALISEISRYAYLKPFTENNKIDPTFIDYENNENNFYLKLLSDLKSKSEKYELTILVIPTLDNAVISDSMEKTIKSLNLYYQFLEDVEKYILEKDLLFILTSSYGRINNLNNKRDNLILPNFDPVPFIVLSKYKSESANLQTEPENSIASNYLNLKHDILDVAPTLLQMFGLDIPDSLTGTSLLN
;
A
#
# COMPACT_ATOMS: atom_id res chain seq x y z
N MET A 1 22.25 10.93 22.50
CA MET A 1 22.45 12.09 21.62
C MET A 1 22.12 11.64 20.21
N GLY A 2 21.04 12.17 19.60
CA GLY A 2 20.67 11.83 18.23
C GLY A 2 21.76 12.30 17.26
N LYS A 3 22.04 11.48 16.23
CA LYS A 3 22.89 11.92 15.11
C LYS A 3 22.25 13.16 14.48
N SER A 4 23.07 14.06 13.95
CA SER A 4 22.59 15.27 13.27
C SER A 4 21.64 14.88 12.12
N ASN A 5 20.60 15.66 11.95
CA ASN A 5 19.64 15.47 10.84
C ASN A 5 20.35 15.67 9.48
N ILE A 6 20.81 14.55 8.88
CA ILE A 6 21.59 14.60 7.64
C ILE A 6 20.78 15.17 6.48
N ILE A 7 19.47 14.88 6.41
CA ILE A 7 18.58 15.43 5.36
C ILE A 7 18.51 16.96 5.51
N GLY A 8 18.36 17.45 6.75
CA GLY A 8 18.40 18.90 7.02
C GLY A 8 19.74 19.55 6.66
N ARG A 9 20.86 18.82 6.76
CA ARG A 9 22.16 19.26 6.27
C ARG A 9 22.19 19.29 4.75
N PHE A 10 21.73 18.24 4.08
CA PHE A 10 21.67 18.16 2.62
C PHE A 10 20.83 19.29 2.01
N LEU A 11 19.68 19.60 2.60
CA LEU A 11 18.82 20.71 2.18
C LEU A 11 19.52 22.08 2.25
N LYS A 12 20.53 22.23 3.10
CA LYS A 12 21.30 23.48 3.25
C LYS A 12 22.53 23.53 2.34
N GLU A 13 23.15 22.38 2.08
CA GLU A 13 24.43 22.31 1.38
C GLU A 13 24.30 22.02 -0.12
N TYR A 14 23.20 21.43 -0.57
CA TYR A 14 23.01 20.99 -1.94
C TYR A 14 21.80 21.65 -2.59
N PRO A 15 21.79 21.77 -3.94
CA PRO A 15 20.61 22.20 -4.68
C PRO A 15 19.40 21.35 -4.30
N SER A 16 18.31 22.00 -3.92
CA SER A 16 17.13 21.30 -3.44
C SER A 16 15.85 22.09 -3.65
N GLU A 17 14.74 21.37 -3.77
CA GLU A 17 13.38 21.90 -3.93
C GLU A 17 12.43 21.06 -3.08
N LEU A 18 11.26 21.62 -2.72
CA LEU A 18 10.15 20.88 -2.15
C LEU A 18 9.10 20.62 -3.23
N LEU A 19 8.76 19.36 -3.42
CA LEU A 19 7.77 18.92 -4.40
C LEU A 19 6.42 18.66 -3.73
N LYS A 20 5.35 19.14 -4.36
CA LYS A 20 3.99 18.76 -3.97
C LYS A 20 3.77 17.28 -4.24
N THR A 21 3.01 16.63 -3.37
CA THR A 21 2.53 15.27 -3.59
C THR A 21 1.02 15.24 -3.84
N ASP A 22 0.37 16.39 -3.83
CA ASP A 22 -1.05 16.58 -4.10
C ASP A 22 -1.44 15.96 -5.45
N ILE A 23 -2.71 15.60 -5.57
CA ILE A 23 -3.29 15.13 -6.83
C ILE A 23 -4.42 16.08 -7.18
N GLU A 24 -4.34 16.68 -8.35
CA GLU A 24 -5.35 17.60 -8.83
C GLU A 24 -6.72 16.90 -8.98
N GLY A 25 -7.77 17.54 -8.50
CA GLY A 25 -9.13 17.01 -8.58
C GLY A 25 -9.51 16.01 -7.49
N ILE A 26 -8.65 15.79 -6.48
CA ILE A 26 -8.96 14.95 -5.32
C ILE A 26 -9.16 15.81 -4.08
N THR A 27 -10.26 15.58 -3.37
CA THR A 27 -10.47 16.22 -2.06
C THR A 27 -9.58 15.56 -1.01
N LYS A 28 -8.84 16.36 -0.23
CA LYS A 28 -7.93 15.88 0.83
C LYS A 28 -8.61 15.14 1.98
N ILE A 29 -9.94 15.14 2.03
CA ILE A 29 -10.70 14.52 3.12
C ILE A 29 -10.94 13.03 2.79
N GLY A 30 -10.28 12.15 3.53
CA GLY A 30 -10.43 10.69 3.43
C GLY A 30 -9.70 10.02 2.26
N ASN A 31 -9.00 10.78 1.41
CA ASN A 31 -8.25 10.24 0.29
C ASN A 31 -6.78 10.14 0.67
N GLN A 32 -6.23 8.96 0.54
CA GLN A 32 -4.86 8.67 0.90
C GLN A 32 -4.09 8.20 -0.34
N LEU A 33 -2.83 8.63 -0.41
CA LEU A 33 -1.92 8.11 -1.41
C LEU A 33 -1.66 6.62 -1.16
N ASP A 34 -1.74 5.80 -2.17
CA ASP A 34 -1.26 4.43 -2.12
C ASP A 34 0.14 4.32 -2.75
N THR A 35 0.89 3.32 -2.31
CA THR A 35 2.28 3.09 -2.75
C THR A 35 2.38 2.92 -4.27
N ASN A 36 1.41 2.22 -4.88
CA ASN A 36 1.42 1.94 -6.31
C ASN A 36 1.24 3.22 -7.15
N SER A 37 0.19 4.01 -6.85
CA SER A 37 -0.04 5.27 -7.57
C SER A 37 1.12 6.25 -7.38
N SER A 38 1.74 6.27 -6.20
CA SER A 38 2.89 7.14 -5.93
C SER A 38 4.13 6.77 -6.76
N TYR A 39 4.47 5.48 -6.88
CA TYR A 39 5.56 5.05 -7.78
C TYR A 39 5.22 5.29 -9.24
N GLN A 40 3.97 5.06 -9.65
CA GLN A 40 3.59 5.37 -11.02
C GLN A 40 3.72 6.86 -11.32
N ARG A 41 3.32 7.75 -10.42
CA ARG A 41 3.46 9.20 -10.61
C ARG A 41 4.92 9.59 -10.81
N ILE A 42 5.82 9.14 -9.94
CA ILE A 42 7.27 9.46 -10.01
C ILE A 42 7.93 8.94 -11.30
N PHE A 43 7.57 7.71 -11.72
CA PHE A 43 8.24 7.06 -12.84
C PHE A 43 7.58 7.32 -14.19
N THR A 44 6.33 7.78 -14.20
CA THR A 44 5.64 8.09 -15.46
C THR A 44 5.50 9.59 -15.73
N GLY A 45 5.72 10.45 -14.72
CA GLY A 45 5.46 11.89 -14.81
C GLY A 45 4.00 12.23 -15.14
N LYS A 46 3.06 11.33 -14.80
CA LYS A 46 1.63 11.45 -15.13
C LYS A 46 0.77 11.43 -13.89
N ASN A 47 -0.32 12.18 -13.94
CA ASN A 47 -1.30 12.15 -12.87
C ASN A 47 -1.98 10.75 -12.83
N VAL A 48 -1.71 9.99 -11.75
CA VAL A 48 -2.28 8.66 -11.49
C VAL A 48 -3.11 8.73 -10.24
N LEU A 49 -4.39 8.40 -10.36
CA LEU A 49 -5.29 8.41 -9.22
C LEU A 49 -5.00 7.28 -8.24
N PRO A 50 -5.13 7.52 -6.92
CA PRO A 50 -5.16 6.46 -5.94
C PRO A 50 -6.22 5.40 -6.23
N SER A 51 -6.01 4.19 -5.74
CA SER A 51 -6.92 3.07 -6.00
C SER A 51 -8.37 3.38 -5.61
N TYR A 52 -8.58 4.03 -4.47
CA TYR A 52 -9.93 4.47 -4.03
C TYR A 52 -10.62 5.34 -5.09
N ASP A 53 -9.96 6.41 -5.54
CA ASP A 53 -10.56 7.39 -6.47
C ASP A 53 -10.78 6.80 -7.85
N ARG A 54 -9.83 6.01 -8.32
CA ARG A 54 -9.91 5.29 -9.59
C ARG A 54 -11.09 4.31 -9.59
N ILE A 55 -11.22 3.51 -8.55
CA ILE A 55 -12.32 2.55 -8.40
C ILE A 55 -13.65 3.29 -8.24
N ASN A 56 -13.70 4.35 -7.42
CA ASN A 56 -14.93 5.12 -7.20
C ASN A 56 -15.53 5.70 -8.50
N LYS A 57 -14.70 5.96 -9.53
CA LYS A 57 -15.17 6.43 -10.82
C LYS A 57 -15.90 5.36 -11.65
N SER A 58 -15.58 4.08 -11.45
CA SER A 58 -16.07 2.98 -12.31
C SER A 58 -16.73 1.84 -11.53
N ILE A 59 -16.83 1.93 -10.20
CA ILE A 59 -17.38 0.87 -9.35
C ILE A 59 -18.82 0.49 -9.71
N SER A 60 -19.60 1.43 -10.24
CA SER A 60 -21.00 1.20 -10.66
C SER A 60 -21.14 0.63 -12.06
N ASP A 61 -20.05 0.49 -12.81
CA ASP A 61 -20.10 -0.11 -14.14
C ASP A 61 -20.16 -1.65 -14.03
N SER A 62 -21.33 -2.19 -14.41
CA SER A 62 -21.60 -3.62 -14.33
C SER A 62 -20.73 -4.49 -15.23
N SER A 63 -20.05 -3.92 -16.22
CA SER A 63 -19.19 -4.65 -17.15
C SER A 63 -17.97 -5.26 -16.46
N HIS A 64 -17.46 -4.61 -15.43
CA HIS A 64 -16.29 -5.09 -14.67
C HIS A 64 -16.55 -6.39 -13.89
N TYR A 65 -17.79 -6.72 -13.57
CA TYR A 65 -18.13 -7.82 -12.67
C TYR A 65 -18.52 -9.12 -13.39
N HIS A 66 -18.43 -9.17 -14.71
CA HIS A 66 -18.86 -10.35 -15.48
C HIS A 66 -18.19 -11.63 -14.99
N ASP A 67 -16.86 -11.65 -14.97
CA ASP A 67 -16.07 -12.83 -14.58
C ASP A 67 -16.27 -13.18 -13.09
N LEU A 68 -16.45 -12.18 -12.23
CA LEU A 68 -16.68 -12.37 -10.80
C LEU A 68 -17.96 -13.16 -10.52
N PHE A 69 -19.02 -12.87 -11.26
CA PHE A 69 -20.35 -13.48 -11.01
C PHE A 69 -20.61 -14.74 -11.83
N GLU A 70 -19.77 -15.04 -12.85
CA GLU A 70 -19.97 -16.18 -13.74
C GLU A 70 -20.06 -17.51 -12.98
N MET A 71 -19.06 -17.79 -12.15
CA MET A 71 -18.98 -19.09 -11.43
C MET A 71 -20.07 -19.26 -10.37
N PRO A 72 -20.36 -18.27 -9.51
CA PRO A 72 -21.49 -18.39 -8.57
C PRO A 72 -22.83 -18.63 -9.25
N ILE A 73 -23.08 -17.99 -10.41
CA ILE A 73 -24.32 -18.21 -11.18
C ILE A 73 -24.33 -19.61 -11.79
N LYS A 74 -23.26 -20.00 -12.45
CA LYS A 74 -23.17 -21.28 -13.16
C LYS A 74 -23.26 -22.50 -12.24
N HIS A 75 -22.63 -22.42 -11.07
CA HIS A 75 -22.54 -23.54 -10.12
C HIS A 75 -23.53 -23.43 -8.96
N HIS A 76 -24.38 -22.39 -8.92
CA HIS A 76 -25.23 -22.08 -7.77
C HIS A 76 -24.44 -22.07 -6.45
N SER A 77 -23.20 -21.58 -6.51
CA SER A 77 -22.27 -21.52 -5.39
C SER A 77 -22.30 -20.15 -4.70
N SER A 78 -21.52 -20.01 -3.64
CA SER A 78 -21.49 -18.77 -2.88
C SER A 78 -20.49 -17.76 -3.44
N LEU A 79 -20.81 -16.48 -3.29
CA LEU A 79 -19.87 -15.37 -3.39
C LEU A 79 -19.44 -14.97 -1.98
N HIS A 80 -18.14 -14.87 -1.76
CA HIS A 80 -17.54 -14.41 -0.51
C HIS A 80 -16.84 -13.09 -0.74
N LEU A 81 -17.16 -12.09 0.07
CA LEU A 81 -16.47 -10.79 0.09
C LEU A 81 -15.60 -10.73 1.32
N VAL A 82 -14.29 -10.60 1.16
CA VAL A 82 -13.31 -10.55 2.23
C VAL A 82 -12.62 -9.20 2.18
N GLY A 83 -12.64 -8.44 3.27
CA GLY A 83 -11.98 -7.14 3.25
C GLY A 83 -12.18 -6.34 4.53
N THR A 84 -11.57 -5.17 4.54
CA THR A 84 -11.48 -4.31 5.72
C THR A 84 -12.64 -3.32 5.78
N LEU A 85 -13.27 -3.25 6.93
CA LEU A 85 -14.16 -2.16 7.29
C LEU A 85 -13.32 -1.09 7.98
N SER A 86 -13.12 0.06 7.30
CA SER A 86 -12.37 1.21 7.76
C SER A 86 -13.26 2.44 7.94
N ALA A 87 -12.97 3.28 8.92
CA ALA A 87 -13.64 4.57 9.07
C ALA A 87 -13.14 5.61 8.05
N ASP A 88 -11.88 5.50 7.64
CA ASP A 88 -11.19 6.47 6.77
C ASP A 88 -11.06 6.02 5.29
N ASN A 89 -11.62 4.87 4.94
CA ASN A 89 -11.55 4.27 3.60
C ASN A 89 -10.13 3.95 3.09
N PHE A 90 -9.14 3.81 3.97
CA PHE A 90 -7.76 3.54 3.55
C PHE A 90 -7.59 2.15 2.95
N TYR A 91 -8.04 1.12 3.66
CA TYR A 91 -7.96 -0.24 3.18
C TYR A 91 -9.16 -0.63 2.33
N GLY A 92 -10.36 -0.32 2.78
CA GLY A 92 -11.62 -0.64 2.12
C GLY A 92 -12.69 0.40 2.44
N SER A 93 -13.72 0.47 1.60
CA SER A 93 -14.84 1.40 1.77
C SER A 93 -16.16 0.65 1.88
N GLN A 94 -16.95 0.97 2.91
CA GLN A 94 -18.32 0.45 3.01
C GLN A 94 -19.16 0.82 1.78
N LYS A 95 -19.00 2.04 1.25
CA LYS A 95 -19.71 2.48 0.04
C LYS A 95 -19.39 1.60 -1.17
N HIS A 96 -18.14 1.22 -1.35
CA HIS A 96 -17.75 0.30 -2.42
C HIS A 96 -18.27 -1.13 -2.18
N LEU A 97 -18.22 -1.62 -0.93
CA LEU A 97 -18.83 -2.89 -0.55
C LEU A 97 -20.33 -2.91 -0.87
N GLU A 98 -21.06 -1.86 -0.52
CA GLU A 98 -22.49 -1.73 -0.80
C GLU A 98 -22.79 -1.70 -2.32
N GLU A 99 -21.91 -1.07 -3.11
CA GLU A 99 -22.06 -1.07 -4.56
C GLU A 99 -21.81 -2.47 -5.15
N ILE A 100 -20.78 -3.19 -4.70
CA ILE A 100 -20.56 -4.59 -5.11
C ILE A 100 -21.77 -5.46 -4.77
N LEU A 101 -22.37 -5.26 -3.59
CA LEU A 101 -23.59 -5.97 -3.18
C LEU A 101 -24.79 -5.67 -4.12
N LYS A 102 -24.96 -4.42 -4.54
CA LYS A 102 -26.00 -4.04 -5.54
C LYS A 102 -25.76 -4.72 -6.87
N GLN A 103 -24.51 -4.71 -7.37
CA GLN A 103 -24.14 -5.37 -8.63
C GLN A 103 -24.42 -6.88 -8.54
N ALA A 104 -24.03 -7.53 -7.45
CA ALA A 104 -24.29 -8.95 -7.20
C ALA A 104 -25.81 -9.26 -7.19
N LYS A 105 -26.61 -8.42 -6.52
CA LYS A 105 -28.07 -8.54 -6.49
C LYS A 105 -28.69 -8.39 -7.88
N GLY A 106 -28.25 -7.40 -8.64
CA GLY A 106 -28.71 -7.15 -10.01
C GLY A 106 -28.41 -8.29 -10.98
N ARG A 107 -27.37 -9.06 -10.73
CA ARG A 107 -26.96 -10.25 -11.51
C ARG A 107 -27.58 -11.56 -11.03
N GLY A 108 -28.42 -11.53 -9.98
CA GLY A 108 -29.11 -12.73 -9.50
C GLY A 108 -28.28 -13.60 -8.55
N ILE A 109 -27.19 -13.08 -7.98
CA ILE A 109 -26.51 -13.78 -6.87
C ILE A 109 -27.49 -13.88 -5.69
N PHE A 110 -27.62 -15.05 -5.11
CA PHE A 110 -28.55 -15.32 -4.02
C PHE A 110 -27.87 -15.75 -2.72
N ASN A 111 -26.61 -16.21 -2.76
CA ASN A 111 -25.85 -16.60 -1.59
C ASN A 111 -24.54 -15.79 -1.54
N LEU A 112 -24.48 -14.84 -0.60
CA LEU A 112 -23.34 -13.94 -0.44
C LEU A 112 -22.98 -13.83 1.04
N ASN A 113 -21.70 -14.07 1.34
CA ASN A 113 -21.14 -14.04 2.68
C ASN A 113 -20.06 -12.96 2.78
N ILE A 114 -20.06 -12.21 3.89
CA ILE A 114 -19.13 -11.09 4.11
C ILE A 114 -18.22 -11.47 5.29
N HIS A 115 -16.93 -11.43 5.07
CA HIS A 115 -15.89 -11.64 6.06
C HIS A 115 -15.20 -10.31 6.31
N LEU A 116 -15.44 -9.70 7.46
CA LEU A 116 -14.91 -8.37 7.80
C LEU A 116 -13.64 -8.47 8.61
N LEU A 117 -12.65 -7.70 8.20
CA LEU A 117 -11.48 -7.35 9.00
C LEU A 117 -11.64 -5.93 9.51
N ILE A 118 -11.30 -5.71 10.76
CA ILE A 118 -11.44 -4.39 11.40
C ILE A 118 -10.04 -3.83 11.63
N ASP A 119 -9.82 -2.59 11.22
CA ASP A 119 -8.59 -1.86 11.47
C ASP A 119 -8.73 -0.91 12.68
N ASN A 120 -7.70 -0.11 12.95
CA ASN A 120 -7.69 0.84 14.07
C ASN A 120 -8.18 2.26 13.69
N SER A 121 -8.80 2.45 12.53
CA SER A 121 -9.33 3.75 12.10
C SER A 121 -10.52 4.24 12.93
N PHE A 122 -11.23 3.31 13.59
CA PHE A 122 -12.37 3.65 14.45
C PHE A 122 -11.90 4.21 15.81
N LYS A 123 -12.40 5.37 16.17
CA LYS A 123 -12.06 6.03 17.45
C LYS A 123 -12.77 5.43 18.66
N THR A 124 -13.99 4.94 18.46
CA THR A 124 -14.81 4.37 19.54
C THR A 124 -15.53 3.10 19.13
N LYS A 125 -16.00 2.33 20.12
CA LYS A 125 -16.87 1.15 19.89
C LYS A 125 -18.17 1.55 19.20
N GLU A 126 -18.73 2.65 19.64
CA GLU A 126 -20.01 3.18 19.15
C GLU A 126 -19.92 3.52 17.66
N GLU A 127 -18.80 4.10 17.23
CA GLU A 127 -18.54 4.39 15.82
C GLU A 127 -18.50 3.10 14.99
N LEU A 128 -17.75 2.09 15.45
CA LEU A 128 -17.67 0.79 14.78
C LEU A 128 -19.03 0.07 14.76
N LEU A 129 -19.76 0.08 15.88
CA LEU A 129 -21.10 -0.52 15.97
C LEU A 129 -22.08 0.17 15.03
N SER A 130 -22.03 1.50 14.93
CA SER A 130 -22.86 2.28 13.98
C SER A 130 -22.59 1.84 12.55
N LYS A 131 -21.33 1.70 12.18
CA LYS A 131 -20.94 1.25 10.83
C LYS A 131 -21.39 -0.18 10.51
N LEU A 132 -21.28 -1.09 11.49
CA LEU A 132 -21.79 -2.45 11.34
C LEU A 132 -23.31 -2.47 11.17
N GLN A 133 -24.02 -1.68 11.96
CA GLN A 133 -25.48 -1.57 11.88
C GLN A 133 -25.93 -0.96 10.53
N GLU A 134 -25.22 0.05 10.01
CA GLU A 134 -25.47 0.60 8.66
C GLU A 134 -25.37 -0.51 7.60
N LEU A 135 -24.31 -1.35 7.65
CA LEU A 135 -24.12 -2.46 6.73
C LEU A 135 -25.22 -3.54 6.86
N GLU A 136 -25.57 -3.92 8.09
CA GLU A 136 -26.64 -4.90 8.34
C GLU A 136 -28.01 -4.40 7.86
N ASN A 137 -28.33 -3.13 8.09
CA ASN A 137 -29.55 -2.49 7.56
C ASN A 137 -29.56 -2.51 6.03
N PHE A 138 -28.41 -2.22 5.41
CA PHE A 138 -28.29 -2.23 3.96
C PHE A 138 -28.50 -3.65 3.39
N THR A 139 -27.81 -4.67 3.91
CA THR A 139 -27.94 -6.06 3.45
C THR A 139 -29.35 -6.59 3.66
N THR A 140 -30.00 -6.23 4.76
CA THR A 140 -31.41 -6.56 5.04
C THR A 140 -32.36 -5.91 4.01
N LYS A 141 -32.13 -4.62 3.70
CA LYS A 141 -32.93 -3.88 2.71
C LYS A 141 -32.86 -4.50 1.32
N ILE A 142 -31.66 -4.87 0.85
CA ILE A 142 -31.48 -5.48 -0.46
C ILE A 142 -31.77 -6.99 -0.47
N LYS A 143 -31.92 -7.59 0.69
CA LYS A 143 -32.11 -9.04 0.89
C LYS A 143 -30.96 -9.86 0.28
N LEU A 144 -29.74 -9.42 0.46
CA LEU A 144 -28.54 -10.12 0.02
C LEU A 144 -27.34 -9.73 0.91
N GLY A 145 -26.52 -10.74 1.24
CA GLY A 145 -25.32 -10.58 2.03
C GLY A 145 -25.58 -10.74 3.54
N ARG A 146 -24.64 -11.38 4.20
CA ARG A 146 -24.62 -11.51 5.67
C ARG A 146 -23.18 -11.50 6.16
N VAL A 147 -22.93 -10.85 7.27
CA VAL A 147 -21.64 -10.91 7.93
C VAL A 147 -21.49 -12.26 8.62
N VAL A 148 -20.46 -13.02 8.29
CA VAL A 148 -20.22 -14.38 8.78
C VAL A 148 -18.92 -14.52 9.56
N THR A 149 -18.01 -13.56 9.44
CA THR A 149 -16.74 -13.53 10.17
C THR A 149 -16.39 -12.09 10.52
N ILE A 150 -15.91 -11.89 11.75
CA ILE A 150 -15.22 -10.66 12.16
C ILE A 150 -13.87 -11.04 12.76
N ALA A 151 -12.82 -10.31 12.36
CA ALA A 151 -11.48 -10.42 12.91
C ALA A 151 -10.78 -9.06 12.87
N GLY A 152 -9.74 -8.88 13.64
CA GLY A 152 -8.87 -7.73 13.49
C GLY A 152 -7.93 -7.90 12.29
N ARG A 153 -7.57 -6.81 11.62
CA ARG A 153 -6.73 -6.82 10.42
C ARG A 153 -5.31 -7.33 10.70
N ASP A 154 -4.75 -7.09 11.90
CA ASP A 154 -3.42 -7.57 12.28
C ASP A 154 -3.28 -9.10 12.23
N ASN A 155 -4.41 -9.82 12.19
CA ASN A 155 -4.40 -11.29 12.05
C ASN A 155 -3.98 -11.78 10.65
N LEU A 156 -3.87 -10.89 9.66
CA LEU A 156 -3.30 -11.21 8.35
C LEU A 156 -1.78 -11.41 8.40
N HIS A 157 -1.10 -10.78 9.36
CA HIS A 157 0.36 -10.83 9.50
C HIS A 157 0.80 -12.11 10.21
N GLN A 158 1.15 -13.14 9.44
CA GLN A 158 1.59 -14.45 9.97
C GLN A 158 2.83 -14.35 10.85
N ASP A 159 3.75 -13.44 10.51
CA ASP A 159 5.03 -13.28 11.21
C ASP A 159 4.84 -12.72 12.62
N ILE A 160 3.69 -12.06 12.87
CA ILE A 160 3.35 -11.50 14.17
C ILE A 160 2.64 -12.53 15.04
N ASN A 161 1.70 -13.31 14.46
CA ASN A 161 0.93 -14.29 15.24
C ASN A 161 0.32 -15.44 14.41
N LEU A 162 1.10 -16.48 14.20
CA LEU A 162 0.67 -17.69 13.46
C LEU A 162 -0.60 -18.33 14.02
N LYS A 163 -0.83 -18.27 15.33
CA LYS A 163 -2.04 -18.83 15.99
C LYS A 163 -3.31 -18.10 15.51
N TYR A 164 -3.26 -16.78 15.44
CA TYR A 164 -4.41 -15.98 14.98
C TYR A 164 -4.62 -16.11 13.48
N PHE A 165 -3.56 -16.15 12.69
CA PHE A 165 -3.67 -16.43 11.25
C PHE A 165 -4.35 -17.77 10.98
N LYS A 166 -3.97 -18.84 11.72
CA LYS A 166 -4.62 -20.14 11.65
C LYS A 166 -6.10 -20.05 12.02
N ALA A 167 -6.44 -19.29 13.08
CA ALA A 167 -7.83 -19.10 13.50
C ALA A 167 -8.64 -18.33 12.44
N LEU A 168 -8.03 -17.30 11.78
CA LEU A 168 -8.66 -16.59 10.69
C LEU A 168 -8.95 -17.49 9.50
N LEU A 169 -7.97 -18.29 9.09
CA LEU A 169 -8.17 -19.27 8.02
C LEU A 169 -9.26 -20.29 8.37
N ALA A 170 -9.32 -20.74 9.64
CA ALA A 170 -10.38 -21.63 10.11
C ALA A 170 -11.77 -20.97 10.08
N CYS A 171 -11.88 -19.65 10.28
CA CYS A 171 -13.13 -18.93 10.07
C CYS A 171 -13.60 -18.99 8.61
N PHE A 172 -12.68 -19.01 7.66
CA PHE A 172 -13.01 -19.03 6.23
C PHE A 172 -13.39 -20.43 5.74
N VAL A 173 -12.53 -21.42 5.99
CA VAL A 173 -12.70 -22.75 5.38
C VAL A 173 -13.35 -23.80 6.33
N GLY A 174 -13.61 -23.40 7.56
CA GLY A 174 -14.14 -24.29 8.60
C GLY A 174 -13.04 -24.88 9.47
N GLY A 175 -13.32 -24.96 10.77
CA GLY A 175 -12.38 -25.44 11.77
C GLY A 175 -12.81 -25.04 13.18
N LYS A 176 -11.88 -25.17 14.13
CA LYS A 176 -12.10 -24.69 15.49
C LYS A 176 -11.91 -23.18 15.55
N THR A 177 -12.97 -22.43 15.81
CA THR A 177 -12.96 -20.96 15.86
C THR A 177 -13.65 -20.46 17.13
N ASN A 178 -13.42 -19.20 17.48
CA ASN A 178 -14.33 -18.49 18.38
C ASN A 178 -15.69 -18.36 17.69
N LYS A 179 -16.75 -18.32 18.46
CA LYS A 179 -18.13 -18.29 17.97
C LYS A 179 -18.90 -17.18 18.64
N SER A 180 -19.75 -16.50 17.91
CA SER A 180 -20.68 -15.48 18.40
C SER A 180 -21.99 -15.56 17.65
N LEU A 181 -23.06 -15.07 18.25
CA LEU A 181 -24.39 -15.02 17.65
C LEU A 181 -24.56 -13.78 16.75
N SER A 182 -23.79 -12.73 16.98
CA SER A 182 -23.87 -11.49 16.19
C SER A 182 -22.54 -10.75 16.11
N PRO A 183 -22.36 -9.88 15.10
CA PRO A 183 -21.25 -8.94 15.02
C PRO A 183 -21.15 -8.05 16.27
N GLU A 184 -22.27 -7.53 16.76
CA GLU A 184 -22.33 -6.66 17.92
C GLU A 184 -21.75 -7.30 19.19
N GLN A 185 -22.06 -8.58 19.44
CA GLN A 185 -21.50 -9.29 20.59
C GLN A 185 -19.98 -9.37 20.54
N ILE A 186 -19.39 -9.57 19.36
CA ILE A 186 -17.93 -9.63 19.19
C ILE A 186 -17.30 -8.31 19.62
N ILE A 187 -17.85 -7.19 19.15
CA ILE A 187 -17.33 -5.86 19.47
C ILE A 187 -17.55 -5.50 20.94
N ASN A 188 -18.71 -5.84 21.50
CA ASN A 188 -19.01 -5.56 22.91
C ASN A 188 -18.09 -6.33 23.87
N LEU A 189 -17.70 -7.56 23.53
CA LEU A 189 -16.79 -8.38 24.31
C LEU A 189 -15.30 -8.01 24.12
N SER A 190 -14.97 -7.17 23.13
CA SER A 190 -13.60 -6.76 22.90
C SER A 190 -13.10 -5.80 23.98
N ASP A 191 -11.84 -5.99 24.44
CA ASP A 191 -11.19 -5.03 25.30
C ASP A 191 -10.57 -3.93 24.43
N LYS A 192 -10.95 -2.65 24.69
CA LYS A 192 -10.50 -1.49 23.91
C LYS A 192 -8.99 -1.21 24.05
N LYS A 193 -8.32 -1.80 25.03
CA LYS A 193 -6.89 -1.56 25.31
C LYS A 193 -5.97 -2.03 24.19
N ASP A 194 -6.37 -3.06 23.46
CA ASP A 194 -5.55 -3.70 22.43
C ASP A 194 -5.80 -3.17 21.00
N GLY A 195 -6.81 -2.31 20.81
CA GLY A 195 -7.25 -1.83 19.51
C GLY A 195 -8.11 -2.84 18.73
N PHE A 196 -8.87 -2.34 17.77
CA PHE A 196 -9.79 -3.19 16.98
C PHE A 196 -9.05 -4.05 15.95
N SER A 197 -7.87 -3.64 15.50
CA SER A 197 -7.06 -4.45 14.55
C SER A 197 -6.57 -5.76 15.14
N LYS A 198 -6.66 -5.97 16.46
CA LYS A 198 -6.27 -7.19 17.18
C LYS A 198 -7.45 -8.06 17.58
N LEU A 199 -8.65 -7.75 17.15
CA LEU A 199 -9.83 -8.60 17.42
C LEU A 199 -9.57 -10.05 17.02
N ALA A 200 -9.82 -10.98 17.94
CA ALA A 200 -9.61 -12.39 17.67
C ALA A 200 -10.59 -12.89 16.59
N PRO A 201 -10.11 -13.68 15.61
CA PRO A 201 -10.96 -14.23 14.57
C PRO A 201 -12.15 -15.00 15.14
N THR A 202 -13.36 -14.58 14.78
CA THR A 202 -14.61 -15.09 15.32
C THR A 202 -15.61 -15.35 14.20
N SER A 203 -16.19 -16.54 14.18
CA SER A 203 -17.25 -16.90 13.24
C SER A 203 -18.63 -16.60 13.84
N ILE A 204 -19.51 -16.01 13.02
CA ILE A 204 -20.92 -15.89 13.36
C ILE A 204 -21.57 -17.27 13.17
N VAL A 205 -22.36 -17.69 14.15
CA VAL A 205 -23.06 -18.99 14.16
C VAL A 205 -24.55 -18.78 14.20
N GLU A 206 -25.27 -19.73 13.57
CA GLU A 206 -26.71 -19.87 13.64
C GLU A 206 -27.02 -21.32 13.99
N ASP A 207 -27.85 -21.52 14.96
CA ASP A 207 -28.18 -22.87 15.52
C ASP A 207 -26.91 -23.66 15.93
N GLY A 208 -25.90 -22.97 16.44
CA GLY A 208 -24.62 -23.56 16.85
C GLY A 208 -23.64 -23.91 15.71
N TYR A 209 -24.04 -23.73 14.46
CA TYR A 209 -23.22 -24.03 13.28
C TYR A 209 -22.63 -22.77 12.63
N GLN A 210 -21.36 -22.87 12.27
CA GLN A 210 -20.70 -21.84 11.49
C GLN A 210 -21.34 -21.73 10.11
N LYS A 211 -21.76 -20.53 9.73
CA LYS A 211 -22.29 -20.22 8.39
C LYS A 211 -21.21 -19.59 7.51
N GLY A 212 -21.46 -19.58 6.19
CA GLY A 212 -20.61 -18.87 5.22
C GLY A 212 -19.19 -19.43 5.12
N ARG A 213 -19.01 -20.75 5.23
CA ARG A 213 -17.73 -21.39 4.93
C ARG A 213 -17.47 -21.35 3.43
N ILE A 214 -16.24 -21.05 3.07
CA ILE A 214 -15.79 -21.15 1.68
C ILE A 214 -15.70 -22.64 1.32
N SER A 215 -16.32 -23.01 0.23
CA SER A 215 -16.42 -24.38 -0.29
C SER A 215 -15.90 -24.48 -1.71
N GLY A 216 -15.79 -25.66 -2.27
CA GLY A 216 -15.37 -25.83 -3.69
C GLY A 216 -16.34 -25.13 -4.64
N TYR A 217 -15.80 -24.55 -5.71
CA TYR A 217 -16.49 -23.73 -6.72
C TYR A 217 -17.01 -22.37 -6.23
N ASP A 218 -16.81 -22.01 -4.95
CA ASP A 218 -17.14 -20.68 -4.48
C ASP A 218 -16.20 -19.64 -5.10
N THR A 219 -16.71 -18.41 -5.22
CA THR A 219 -15.93 -17.27 -5.64
C THR A 219 -15.61 -16.39 -4.44
N VAL A 220 -14.36 -15.96 -4.33
CA VAL A 220 -13.87 -15.08 -3.27
C VAL A 220 -13.36 -13.79 -3.87
N LEU A 221 -13.88 -12.65 -3.44
CA LEU A 221 -13.37 -11.32 -3.79
C LEU A 221 -12.75 -10.68 -2.56
N PHE A 222 -11.47 -10.37 -2.63
CA PHE A 222 -10.80 -9.49 -1.68
C PHE A 222 -11.02 -8.03 -2.11
N PHE A 223 -11.77 -7.26 -1.31
CA PHE A 223 -12.26 -5.93 -1.72
C PHE A 223 -11.44 -4.76 -1.18
N ASP A 224 -10.26 -5.01 -0.60
CA ASP A 224 -9.33 -3.95 -0.20
C ASP A 224 -8.60 -3.33 -1.39
N TYR A 225 -8.14 -2.09 -1.22
CA TYR A 225 -7.37 -1.35 -2.23
C TYR A 225 -5.90 -1.76 -2.24
N ASN A 226 -5.36 -2.13 -1.09
CA ASN A 226 -4.02 -2.68 -0.93
C ASN A 226 -4.11 -4.16 -0.52
N ASN A 227 -3.65 -5.04 -1.40
CA ASN A 227 -3.69 -6.49 -1.20
C ASN A 227 -2.42 -7.07 -0.59
N ASP A 228 -1.41 -6.27 -0.24
CA ASP A 228 -0.11 -6.75 0.24
C ASP A 228 -0.23 -7.69 1.43
N ASP A 229 -1.08 -7.32 2.39
CA ASP A 229 -1.30 -8.12 3.59
C ASP A 229 -2.10 -9.40 3.31
N TYR A 230 -2.86 -9.43 2.21
CA TYR A 230 -3.65 -10.59 1.80
C TYR A 230 -2.87 -11.61 0.98
N ASP A 231 -1.73 -11.25 0.40
CA ASP A 231 -1.02 -12.11 -0.55
C ASP A 231 -0.68 -13.46 0.05
N TYR A 232 -0.28 -13.50 1.32
CA TYR A 232 -0.03 -14.77 2.00
C TYR A 232 -1.32 -15.60 2.15
N LEU A 233 -2.43 -14.98 2.57
CA LEU A 233 -3.72 -15.65 2.70
C LEU A 233 -4.23 -16.14 1.34
N ILE A 234 -4.13 -15.31 0.31
CA ILE A 234 -4.51 -15.66 -1.07
C ILE A 234 -3.69 -16.85 -1.55
N ASN A 235 -2.37 -16.83 -1.38
CA ASN A 235 -1.50 -17.96 -1.73
C ASN A 235 -1.91 -19.26 -1.01
N LYS A 236 -2.31 -19.18 0.25
CA LYS A 236 -2.78 -20.35 1.00
C LYS A 236 -4.13 -20.87 0.51
N LEU A 237 -5.02 -20.01 0.05
CA LEU A 237 -6.29 -20.41 -0.55
C LEU A 237 -6.12 -20.98 -1.97
N VAL A 238 -5.15 -20.45 -2.74
CA VAL A 238 -4.91 -20.89 -4.13
C VAL A 238 -4.09 -22.19 -4.18
N PHE A 239 -2.99 -22.26 -3.43
CA PHE A 239 -1.98 -23.29 -3.56
C PHE A 239 -1.89 -24.20 -2.32
N GLY A 240 -2.61 -23.86 -1.24
CA GLY A 240 -2.52 -24.57 0.01
C GLY A 240 -3.19 -25.94 -0.05
N SER A 241 -2.45 -27.00 0.30
CA SER A 241 -3.02 -28.33 0.55
C SER A 241 -2.83 -28.67 2.03
N GLY A 242 -3.93 -28.73 2.79
CA GLY A 242 -3.90 -29.26 4.16
C GLY A 242 -3.11 -28.44 5.18
N LEU A 243 -3.12 -27.09 5.06
CA LEU A 243 -2.39 -26.21 5.96
C LEU A 243 -2.97 -26.24 7.37
N PHE A 244 -2.14 -26.43 8.38
CA PHE A 244 -2.51 -26.47 9.81
C PHE A 244 -3.60 -27.51 10.14
N GLY A 245 -3.75 -28.58 9.35
CA GLY A 245 -4.83 -29.55 9.50
C GLY A 245 -6.21 -29.07 9.03
N LEU A 246 -6.26 -27.91 8.35
CA LEU A 246 -7.47 -27.39 7.71
C LEU A 246 -7.56 -27.91 6.27
N LYS A 247 -8.76 -28.26 5.83
CA LYS A 247 -9.01 -28.69 4.45
C LYS A 247 -9.31 -27.44 3.61
N ILE A 248 -8.34 -27.02 2.81
CA ILE A 248 -8.54 -25.92 1.85
C ILE A 248 -9.38 -26.44 0.69
N PRO A 249 -10.49 -25.78 0.32
CA PRO A 249 -11.30 -26.18 -0.80
C PRO A 249 -10.52 -26.10 -2.12
N LYS A 250 -10.81 -27.01 -3.04
CA LYS A 250 -10.28 -26.98 -4.40
C LYS A 250 -11.24 -26.23 -5.32
N SER A 251 -10.72 -25.78 -6.47
CA SER A 251 -11.51 -25.11 -7.50
C SER A 251 -12.17 -23.80 -7.03
N LEU A 252 -11.48 -23.04 -6.17
CA LEU A 252 -11.88 -21.69 -5.81
C LEU A 252 -11.61 -20.73 -6.98
N ASN A 253 -12.53 -19.79 -7.16
CA ASN A 253 -12.37 -18.68 -8.07
C ASN A 253 -12.03 -17.42 -7.26
N ILE A 254 -10.79 -16.93 -7.33
CA ILE A 254 -10.31 -15.86 -6.44
C ILE A 254 -10.04 -14.60 -7.26
N PHE A 255 -10.56 -13.49 -6.76
CA PHE A 255 -10.40 -12.15 -7.32
C PHE A 255 -9.94 -11.17 -6.26
N THR A 256 -9.32 -10.08 -6.71
CA THR A 256 -9.06 -8.89 -5.90
C THR A 256 -9.75 -7.67 -6.51
N LEU A 257 -10.11 -6.70 -5.69
CA LEU A 257 -10.69 -5.46 -6.19
C LEU A 257 -9.66 -4.63 -6.94
N SER A 258 -8.48 -4.48 -6.38
CA SER A 258 -7.32 -3.81 -7.00
C SER A 258 -6.22 -4.82 -7.33
N THR A 259 -5.10 -4.36 -7.89
CA THR A 259 -3.96 -5.21 -8.30
C THR A 259 -3.46 -6.11 -7.16
N SER A 260 -3.26 -7.40 -7.45
CA SER A 260 -2.65 -8.39 -6.57
C SER A 260 -1.25 -8.75 -7.04
N LYS A 261 -0.38 -9.11 -6.08
CA LYS A 261 0.97 -9.65 -6.33
C LYS A 261 0.96 -11.14 -6.65
N VAL A 262 -0.11 -11.83 -6.31
CA VAL A 262 -0.22 -13.28 -6.53
C VAL A 262 -0.50 -13.54 -7.99
N ASP A 263 0.40 -14.29 -8.63
CA ASP A 263 0.25 -14.65 -10.04
C ASP A 263 -1.08 -15.36 -10.31
N LYS A 264 -1.67 -15.05 -11.48
CA LYS A 264 -2.93 -15.62 -11.97
C LYS A 264 -4.19 -15.17 -11.23
N ILE A 265 -4.10 -14.27 -10.26
CA ILE A 265 -5.28 -13.67 -9.65
C ILE A 265 -5.79 -12.52 -10.51
N LYS A 266 -7.06 -12.58 -10.88
CA LYS A 266 -7.72 -11.51 -11.63
C LYS A 266 -8.10 -10.36 -10.70
N SER A 267 -7.81 -9.13 -11.12
CA SER A 267 -8.26 -7.91 -10.44
C SER A 267 -9.45 -7.33 -11.18
N ILE A 268 -10.48 -6.89 -10.44
CA ILE A 268 -11.68 -6.25 -11.01
C ILE A 268 -11.33 -4.88 -11.57
N PHE A 269 -10.54 -4.11 -10.81
CA PHE A 269 -10.06 -2.78 -11.19
C PHE A 269 -8.52 -2.78 -11.09
N PRO A 270 -7.80 -3.36 -12.05
CA PRO A 270 -6.34 -3.36 -12.05
C PRO A 270 -5.82 -1.93 -12.18
N ALA A 271 -4.62 -1.68 -11.66
CA ALA A 271 -3.92 -0.44 -11.93
C ALA A 271 -3.64 -0.30 -13.43
N GLU A 272 -3.78 0.92 -13.95
CA GLU A 272 -3.40 1.20 -15.32
C GLU A 272 -1.88 1.14 -15.46
N ASN A 273 -1.37 0.33 -16.40
CA ASN A 273 0.04 0.36 -16.78
C ASN A 273 0.26 1.55 -17.71
N LYS A 274 0.66 2.69 -17.16
CA LYS A 274 1.08 3.85 -17.96
C LYS A 274 2.53 3.63 -18.41
N LYS A 275 2.85 3.99 -19.65
CA LYS A 275 4.23 4.01 -20.14
C LYS A 275 5.07 4.90 -19.22
N ASP A 276 6.14 4.34 -18.69
CA ASP A 276 7.11 5.03 -17.86
C ASP A 276 8.27 5.61 -18.71
N ILE A 277 9.14 6.37 -18.04
CA ILE A 277 10.30 6.97 -18.71
C ILE A 277 11.43 5.98 -19.00
N PHE A 278 11.41 4.81 -18.35
CA PHE A 278 12.50 3.84 -18.48
C PHE A 278 12.56 3.19 -19.85
N ASP A 279 11.41 3.03 -20.55
CA ASP A 279 11.39 2.62 -21.97
C ASP A 279 12.23 3.55 -22.86
N GLN A 280 12.24 4.84 -22.53
CA GLN A 280 12.98 5.84 -23.30
C GLN A 280 14.46 5.88 -22.90
N ILE A 281 14.74 5.91 -21.59
CA ILE A 281 16.11 5.91 -21.07
C ILE A 281 16.85 4.62 -21.45
N SER A 282 16.22 3.46 -21.37
CA SER A 282 16.84 2.16 -21.62
C SER A 282 17.18 1.85 -23.09
N ARG A 283 16.83 2.73 -24.02
CA ARG A 283 17.23 2.57 -25.43
C ARG A 283 18.74 2.61 -25.60
N ASP A 284 19.37 3.57 -24.95
CA ASP A 284 20.80 3.85 -25.10
C ASP A 284 21.57 3.73 -23.78
N ASN A 285 20.88 3.56 -22.65
CA ASN A 285 21.47 3.51 -21.32
C ASN A 285 21.08 2.23 -20.59
N LYS A 286 21.97 1.74 -19.74
CA LYS A 286 21.68 0.60 -18.85
C LYS A 286 21.12 1.10 -17.53
N ILE A 287 20.06 0.48 -17.07
CA ILE A 287 19.38 0.85 -15.83
C ILE A 287 19.46 -0.30 -14.84
N ALA A 288 19.83 -0.01 -13.61
CA ALA A 288 19.71 -0.92 -12.48
C ALA A 288 18.66 -0.42 -11.49
N LEU A 289 17.95 -1.34 -10.85
CA LEU A 289 17.03 -1.06 -9.77
C LEU A 289 17.37 -1.94 -8.57
N ILE A 290 17.52 -1.36 -7.40
CA ILE A 290 17.81 -2.06 -6.15
C ILE A 290 16.71 -1.71 -5.16
N SER A 291 16.08 -2.72 -4.57
CA SER A 291 15.02 -2.52 -3.58
C SER A 291 14.95 -3.67 -2.58
N GLU A 292 14.23 -3.45 -1.51
CA GLU A 292 13.77 -4.53 -0.64
C GLU A 292 12.71 -5.38 -1.35
N ILE A 293 12.70 -6.67 -1.06
CA ILE A 293 11.79 -7.67 -1.70
C ILE A 293 10.30 -7.33 -1.47
N SER A 294 9.96 -6.67 -0.37
CA SER A 294 8.58 -6.24 -0.09
C SER A 294 8.01 -5.27 -1.12
N ARG A 295 8.86 -4.59 -1.90
CA ARG A 295 8.44 -3.67 -2.97
C ARG A 295 8.39 -4.31 -4.36
N TYR A 296 8.78 -5.59 -4.48
CA TYR A 296 8.85 -6.31 -5.75
C TYR A 296 7.62 -6.10 -6.63
N ALA A 297 6.44 -6.29 -6.10
CA ALA A 297 5.22 -6.24 -6.89
C ALA A 297 4.85 -4.84 -7.40
N TYR A 298 5.18 -3.80 -6.65
CA TYR A 298 4.97 -2.42 -7.12
C TYR A 298 5.97 -2.02 -8.19
N LEU A 299 7.17 -2.63 -8.18
CA LEU A 299 8.27 -2.32 -9.09
C LEU A 299 8.32 -3.26 -10.29
N LYS A 300 7.72 -4.45 -10.19
CA LYS A 300 7.62 -5.45 -11.26
C LYS A 300 7.12 -4.86 -12.59
N PRO A 301 6.05 -4.04 -12.64
CA PRO A 301 5.59 -3.45 -13.90
C PRO A 301 6.64 -2.61 -14.63
N PHE A 302 7.56 -1.99 -13.89
CA PHE A 302 8.64 -1.18 -14.44
C PHE A 302 9.85 -2.01 -14.88
N THR A 303 10.04 -3.21 -14.32
CA THR A 303 11.21 -4.06 -14.59
C THR A 303 10.97 -5.12 -15.67
N GLU A 304 9.73 -5.62 -15.81
CA GLU A 304 9.44 -6.70 -16.78
C GLU A 304 9.44 -6.25 -18.24
N ASN A 305 8.99 -5.02 -18.50
CA ASN A 305 8.86 -4.48 -19.86
C ASN A 305 10.09 -3.67 -20.31
N ASN A 306 11.00 -3.34 -19.39
CA ASN A 306 12.14 -2.50 -19.62
C ASN A 306 13.44 -3.30 -19.48
N LYS A 307 14.51 -2.86 -20.13
CA LYS A 307 15.86 -3.42 -19.97
C LYS A 307 16.49 -3.01 -18.64
N ILE A 308 15.77 -3.18 -17.53
CA ILE A 308 16.23 -2.86 -16.19
C ILE A 308 16.75 -4.13 -15.52
N ASP A 309 17.92 -4.05 -14.90
CA ASP A 309 18.49 -5.12 -14.08
C ASP A 309 18.05 -4.98 -12.62
N PRO A 310 17.02 -5.73 -12.17
CA PRO A 310 16.50 -5.60 -10.81
C PRO A 310 17.31 -6.44 -9.82
N THR A 311 17.52 -5.91 -8.63
CA THR A 311 18.05 -6.61 -7.46
C THR A 311 17.11 -6.40 -6.29
N PHE A 312 16.53 -7.47 -5.78
CA PHE A 312 15.67 -7.43 -4.60
C PHE A 312 16.38 -8.07 -3.41
N ILE A 313 16.52 -7.30 -2.33
CA ILE A 313 17.22 -7.70 -1.12
C ILE A 313 16.17 -8.16 -0.11
N ASP A 314 16.34 -9.39 0.39
CA ASP A 314 15.56 -9.87 1.52
C ASP A 314 16.13 -9.32 2.82
N TYR A 315 15.27 -8.82 3.66
CA TYR A 315 15.65 -8.07 4.84
C TYR A 315 15.96 -8.96 6.07
N GLU A 316 15.48 -10.20 6.12
CA GLU A 316 15.70 -11.20 7.18
C GLU A 316 15.83 -10.62 8.62
N ASN A 317 15.05 -9.60 8.98
CA ASN A 317 15.03 -8.93 10.29
C ASN A 317 16.35 -8.27 10.73
N ASN A 318 17.31 -8.01 9.85
CA ASN A 318 18.57 -7.34 10.18
C ASN A 318 18.82 -6.08 9.34
N GLU A 319 18.29 -4.93 9.82
CA GLU A 319 18.40 -3.63 9.13
C GLU A 319 19.85 -3.21 8.82
N ASN A 320 20.77 -3.49 9.72
CA ASN A 320 22.16 -3.11 9.50
C ASN A 320 22.75 -3.87 8.29
N ASN A 321 22.50 -5.19 8.21
CA ASN A 321 22.95 -6.00 7.07
C ASN A 321 22.29 -5.55 5.78
N PHE A 322 21.01 -5.12 5.81
CA PHE A 322 20.33 -4.56 4.67
C PHE A 322 21.05 -3.34 4.12
N TYR A 323 21.34 -2.33 4.93
CA TYR A 323 22.03 -1.12 4.48
C TYR A 323 23.45 -1.37 4.00
N LEU A 324 24.19 -2.29 4.63
CA LEU A 324 25.51 -2.71 4.15
C LEU A 324 25.44 -3.37 2.78
N LYS A 325 24.47 -4.25 2.57
CA LYS A 325 24.22 -4.91 1.27
C LYS A 325 23.80 -3.90 0.22
N LEU A 326 22.87 -3.00 0.57
CA LEU A 326 22.39 -1.94 -0.32
C LEU A 326 23.53 -1.03 -0.79
N LEU A 327 24.42 -0.62 0.11
CA LEU A 327 25.60 0.18 -0.23
C LEU A 327 26.58 -0.59 -1.14
N SER A 328 26.79 -1.88 -0.86
CA SER A 328 27.65 -2.73 -1.69
C SER A 328 27.09 -2.88 -3.11
N ASP A 329 25.79 -3.13 -3.23
CA ASP A 329 25.13 -3.28 -4.53
C ASP A 329 25.06 -1.95 -5.27
N LEU A 330 24.82 -0.82 -4.59
CA LEU A 330 24.91 0.51 -5.17
C LEU A 330 26.29 0.76 -5.79
N LYS A 331 27.38 0.50 -5.03
CA LYS A 331 28.76 0.69 -5.52
C LYS A 331 29.06 -0.17 -6.74
N SER A 332 28.66 -1.43 -6.72
CA SER A 332 28.86 -2.38 -7.83
C SER A 332 28.07 -2.00 -9.08
N LYS A 333 26.82 -1.53 -8.90
CA LYS A 333 25.95 -1.22 -10.04
C LYS A 333 26.24 0.16 -10.63
N SER A 334 26.52 1.17 -9.82
CA SER A 334 26.84 2.51 -10.32
C SER A 334 28.12 2.60 -11.18
N GLU A 335 28.98 1.58 -11.12
CA GLU A 335 30.14 1.46 -12.04
C GLU A 335 29.79 0.86 -13.40
N LYS A 336 28.61 0.26 -13.56
CA LYS A 336 28.22 -0.51 -14.76
C LYS A 336 26.95 0.02 -15.44
N TYR A 337 26.19 0.84 -14.75
CA TYR A 337 24.89 1.34 -15.18
C TYR A 337 24.87 2.87 -15.15
N GLU A 338 24.30 3.46 -16.17
CA GLU A 338 24.16 4.91 -16.28
C GLU A 338 23.11 5.46 -15.31
N LEU A 339 22.11 4.64 -14.95
CA LEU A 339 21.11 4.95 -13.94
C LEU A 339 20.99 3.79 -12.94
N THR A 340 21.15 4.09 -11.66
CA THR A 340 20.87 3.14 -10.57
C THR A 340 19.80 3.71 -9.66
N ILE A 341 18.66 3.04 -9.58
CA ILE A 341 17.50 3.43 -8.79
C ILE A 341 17.50 2.66 -7.47
N LEU A 342 17.43 3.37 -6.35
CA LEU A 342 17.27 2.78 -5.02
C LEU A 342 15.86 3.05 -4.50
N VAL A 343 15.13 2.00 -4.09
CA VAL A 343 13.83 2.12 -3.41
C VAL A 343 13.94 1.53 -2.01
N ILE A 344 13.88 2.41 -1.00
CA ILE A 344 14.22 2.08 0.39
C ILE A 344 12.98 2.24 1.28
N PRO A 345 12.21 1.18 1.55
CA PRO A 345 10.97 1.24 2.34
C PRO A 345 11.18 1.04 3.85
N THR A 346 12.41 0.88 4.33
CA THR A 346 12.70 0.51 5.72
C THR A 346 12.15 1.49 6.76
N LEU A 347 12.12 2.79 6.45
CA LEU A 347 11.50 3.78 7.34
C LEU A 347 9.98 3.59 7.41
N ASP A 348 9.33 3.24 6.32
CA ASP A 348 7.90 2.91 6.31
C ASP A 348 7.60 1.74 7.25
N ASN A 349 8.39 0.67 7.15
CA ASN A 349 8.23 -0.54 7.96
C ASN A 349 8.48 -0.26 9.45
N ALA A 350 9.47 0.58 9.76
CA ALA A 350 9.81 0.96 11.14
C ALA A 350 8.67 1.76 11.78
N VAL A 351 8.09 2.70 11.03
CA VAL A 351 6.99 3.54 11.48
C VAL A 351 5.71 2.72 11.71
N ILE A 352 5.43 1.75 10.83
CA ILE A 352 4.28 0.82 10.97
C ILE A 352 4.43 -0.07 12.22
N SER A 353 5.65 -0.31 12.70
CA SER A 353 5.90 -1.20 13.85
C SER A 353 5.42 -0.67 15.21
N ASP A 354 4.84 0.53 15.27
CA ASP A 354 4.29 1.20 16.48
C ASP A 354 5.30 1.34 17.66
N SER A 355 6.58 1.36 17.33
CA SER A 355 7.65 1.52 18.32
C SER A 355 8.55 2.71 18.00
N MET A 356 8.43 3.78 18.78
CA MET A 356 9.30 4.95 18.66
C MET A 356 10.78 4.58 18.72
N GLU A 357 11.16 3.64 19.58
CA GLU A 357 12.54 3.17 19.71
C GLU A 357 13.03 2.51 18.41
N LYS A 358 12.22 1.62 17.82
CA LYS A 358 12.53 1.00 16.52
C LYS A 358 12.64 2.05 15.43
N THR A 359 11.69 2.98 15.37
CA THR A 359 11.70 4.07 14.38
C THR A 359 12.96 4.92 14.47
N ILE A 360 13.38 5.32 15.69
CA ILE A 360 14.61 6.08 15.91
C ILE A 360 15.84 5.27 15.50
N LYS A 361 15.86 3.97 15.82
CA LYS A 361 16.97 3.08 15.44
C LYS A 361 17.09 2.98 13.92
N SER A 362 16.00 2.71 13.21
CA SER A 362 15.96 2.64 11.75
C SER A 362 16.38 3.96 11.11
N LEU A 363 15.91 5.08 11.65
CA LEU A 363 16.29 6.41 11.17
C LEU A 363 17.79 6.66 11.31
N ASN A 364 18.39 6.25 12.43
CA ASN A 364 19.85 6.39 12.64
C ASN A 364 20.66 5.53 11.66
N LEU A 365 20.21 4.32 11.36
CA LEU A 365 20.84 3.46 10.35
C LEU A 365 20.71 4.05 8.95
N TYR A 366 19.54 4.58 8.62
CA TYR A 366 19.31 5.27 7.35
C TYR A 366 20.21 6.51 7.20
N TYR A 367 20.37 7.31 8.25
CA TYR A 367 21.26 8.48 8.24
C TYR A 367 22.73 8.05 8.05
N GLN A 368 23.16 6.96 8.68
CA GLN A 368 24.51 6.42 8.48
C GLN A 368 24.71 5.98 7.02
N PHE A 369 23.72 5.30 6.45
CA PHE A 369 23.74 4.91 5.04
C PHE A 369 23.86 6.12 4.12
N LEU A 370 23.08 7.17 4.34
CA LEU A 370 23.17 8.41 3.54
C LEU A 370 24.54 9.10 3.67
N GLU A 371 25.18 9.09 4.84
CA GLU A 371 26.55 9.59 5.01
C GLU A 371 27.55 8.79 4.17
N ASP A 372 27.40 7.47 4.14
CA ASP A 372 28.30 6.60 3.38
C ASP A 372 28.06 6.72 1.86
N VAL A 373 26.80 6.93 1.46
CA VAL A 373 26.43 7.24 0.07
C VAL A 373 27.05 8.58 -0.35
N GLU A 374 26.90 9.65 0.46
CA GLU A 374 27.49 10.96 0.16
C GLU A 374 29.01 10.87 -0.08
N LYS A 375 29.74 10.21 0.82
CA LYS A 375 31.19 10.00 0.67
C LYS A 375 31.51 9.33 -0.68
N TYR A 376 30.79 8.27 -0.99
CA TYR A 376 30.98 7.52 -2.23
C TYR A 376 30.68 8.36 -3.47
N ILE A 377 29.59 9.12 -3.47
CA ILE A 377 29.16 9.98 -4.58
C ILE A 377 30.24 11.08 -4.85
N LEU A 378 30.74 11.71 -3.79
CA LEU A 378 31.77 12.73 -3.90
C LEU A 378 33.13 12.15 -4.37
N GLU A 379 33.49 10.96 -3.90
CA GLU A 379 34.72 10.27 -4.30
C GLU A 379 34.71 9.88 -5.79
N LYS A 380 33.56 9.39 -6.27
CA LYS A 380 33.41 8.88 -7.65
C LYS A 380 32.92 9.93 -8.66
N ASP A 381 32.69 11.16 -8.22
CA ASP A 381 32.14 12.25 -9.04
C ASP A 381 30.80 11.87 -9.70
N LEU A 382 29.90 11.29 -8.91
CA LEU A 382 28.58 10.89 -9.34
C LEU A 382 27.54 11.95 -8.96
N LEU A 383 26.38 11.89 -9.61
CA LEU A 383 25.19 12.65 -9.24
C LEU A 383 24.22 11.72 -8.53
N PHE A 384 23.69 12.15 -7.38
CA PHE A 384 22.71 11.40 -6.62
C PHE A 384 21.48 12.27 -6.32
N ILE A 385 20.31 11.78 -6.67
CA ILE A 385 19.03 12.42 -6.40
C ILE A 385 18.35 11.70 -5.22
N LEU A 386 18.02 12.46 -4.18
CA LEU A 386 17.26 11.99 -3.05
C LEU A 386 15.86 12.61 -3.06
N THR A 387 14.84 11.78 -3.10
CA THR A 387 13.44 12.21 -3.02
C THR A 387 12.56 11.16 -2.33
N SER A 388 11.29 11.45 -2.17
CA SER A 388 10.28 10.52 -1.64
C SER A 388 9.04 10.52 -2.52
N SER A 389 8.29 9.44 -2.52
CA SER A 389 7.06 9.31 -3.28
C SER A 389 5.83 9.90 -2.58
N TYR A 390 5.89 10.12 -1.27
CA TYR A 390 4.84 10.72 -0.43
C TYR A 390 5.40 11.16 0.93
N GLY A 391 4.68 12.06 1.63
CA GLY A 391 4.96 12.40 3.01
C GLY A 391 4.33 11.42 4.00
N ARG A 392 4.83 11.36 5.26
CA ARG A 392 4.33 10.40 6.25
C ARG A 392 4.34 10.85 7.72
N ILE A 393 4.96 11.97 8.08
CA ILE A 393 5.47 12.14 9.46
C ILE A 393 4.65 13.09 10.36
N ASN A 394 3.61 13.76 9.90
CA ASN A 394 2.99 14.83 10.71
C ASN A 394 2.14 14.41 11.93
N ASN A 395 1.93 13.11 12.19
CA ASN A 395 1.06 12.63 13.28
C ASN A 395 1.74 11.91 14.44
N LEU A 396 3.06 12.00 14.59
CA LEU A 396 3.79 11.39 15.73
C LEU A 396 3.35 11.91 17.11
N ASN A 397 2.66 13.06 17.17
CA ASN A 397 2.18 13.65 18.42
C ASN A 397 0.79 13.15 18.87
N ASN A 398 0.05 12.45 18.05
CA ASN A 398 -1.25 11.88 18.43
C ASN A 398 -1.08 10.44 18.93
N LYS A 399 -0.89 10.27 20.22
CA LYS A 399 -0.78 8.98 20.94
C LYS A 399 -1.98 8.03 20.76
N ARG A 400 -2.93 8.31 19.88
CA ARG A 400 -4.15 7.51 19.69
C ARG A 400 -4.31 6.85 18.33
N ASP A 401 -3.55 7.31 17.33
CA ASP A 401 -3.66 6.80 15.96
C ASP A 401 -2.35 6.11 15.57
N ASN A 402 -2.27 4.81 15.81
CA ASN A 402 -1.10 3.98 15.52
C ASN A 402 -0.88 3.73 14.02
N LEU A 403 -1.57 4.45 13.14
CA LEU A 403 -1.40 4.35 11.70
C LEU A 403 -0.82 5.66 11.16
N ILE A 404 0.47 5.63 10.87
CA ILE A 404 1.09 6.70 10.11
C ILE A 404 0.86 6.40 8.63
N LEU A 405 -0.16 7.06 8.10
CA LEU A 405 -0.59 6.87 6.71
C LEU A 405 0.20 7.78 5.77
N PRO A 406 0.41 7.38 4.52
CA PRO A 406 0.90 8.28 3.48
C PRO A 406 0.03 9.55 3.44
N ASN A 407 0.64 10.71 3.41
CA ASN A 407 -0.04 11.98 3.36
C ASN A 407 0.45 12.84 2.19
N PHE A 408 -0.21 13.97 1.97
CA PHE A 408 0.10 14.93 0.91
C PHE A 408 1.16 15.97 1.31
N ASP A 409 1.92 15.74 2.38
CA ASP A 409 3.00 16.66 2.73
C ASP A 409 4.05 16.73 1.64
N PRO A 410 4.60 17.91 1.36
CA PRO A 410 5.67 18.06 0.40
C PRO A 410 6.88 17.19 0.74
N VAL A 411 7.54 16.73 -0.30
CA VAL A 411 8.73 15.88 -0.18
C VAL A 411 9.96 16.59 -0.73
N PRO A 412 11.15 16.36 -0.19
CA PRO A 412 12.36 16.97 -0.70
C PRO A 412 12.79 16.35 -2.04
N PHE A 413 13.33 17.16 -2.92
CA PHE A 413 14.13 16.76 -4.07
C PHE A 413 15.50 17.39 -3.89
N ILE A 414 16.54 16.58 -3.65
CA ILE A 414 17.88 17.04 -3.33
C ILE A 414 18.85 16.42 -4.33
N VAL A 415 19.72 17.24 -4.92
CA VAL A 415 20.72 16.80 -5.90
C VAL A 415 22.11 16.88 -5.27
N LEU A 416 22.65 15.74 -4.84
CA LEU A 416 24.00 15.64 -4.29
C LEU A 416 25.01 15.47 -5.43
N SER A 417 26.03 16.31 -5.43
CA SER A 417 27.17 16.23 -6.34
C SER A 417 28.37 16.91 -5.68
N LYS A 418 29.53 16.90 -6.35
CA LYS A 418 30.69 17.69 -5.91
C LYS A 418 30.44 19.20 -5.94
N TYR A 419 29.43 19.66 -6.68
CA TYR A 419 29.05 21.07 -6.73
C TYR A 419 28.03 21.36 -5.64
N LYS A 420 28.47 22.03 -4.58
CA LYS A 420 27.59 22.51 -3.51
C LYS A 420 26.96 23.84 -3.93
N SER A 421 25.76 24.12 -3.46
CA SER A 421 25.10 25.40 -3.68
C SER A 421 25.82 26.51 -2.90
N GLU A 422 26.23 27.57 -3.56
CA GLU A 422 26.81 28.75 -2.91
C GLU A 422 25.75 29.56 -2.14
N SER A 423 24.46 29.32 -2.38
CA SER A 423 23.35 29.99 -1.72
C SER A 423 22.06 29.15 -1.75
N ALA A 424 21.99 28.14 -0.90
CA ALA A 424 20.70 27.53 -0.60
C ALA A 424 19.93 28.42 0.39
N ASN A 425 19.36 29.53 -0.10
CA ASN A 425 18.40 30.34 0.64
C ASN A 425 17.01 29.69 0.57
N LEU A 426 16.87 28.49 1.10
CA LEU A 426 15.61 28.08 1.67
C LEU A 426 15.54 28.80 3.02
N GLN A 427 14.80 29.92 3.07
CA GLN A 427 14.41 30.55 4.32
C GLN A 427 13.57 29.52 5.09
N THR A 428 14.26 28.77 5.94
CA THR A 428 13.59 28.02 6.99
C THR A 428 13.18 29.03 8.04
N GLU A 429 12.02 29.65 7.85
CA GLU A 429 11.30 30.35 8.92
C GLU A 429 10.96 29.34 10.04
N PRO A 430 10.97 29.77 11.30
CA PRO A 430 10.77 28.88 12.44
C PRO A 430 9.38 28.25 12.45
N GLU A 431 9.28 27.10 13.08
CA GLU A 431 8.25 26.08 13.22
C GLU A 431 6.75 26.46 13.23
N ASN A 432 6.38 27.74 13.16
CA ASN A 432 4.99 28.20 13.27
C ASN A 432 4.29 28.55 11.94
N SER A 433 4.94 28.36 10.78
CA SER A 433 4.38 28.75 9.47
C SER A 433 4.35 27.59 8.44
N ILE A 434 4.37 26.34 8.87
CA ILE A 434 4.43 25.17 7.97
C ILE A 434 3.27 25.21 6.94
N ALA A 435 2.07 25.57 7.36
CA ALA A 435 0.90 25.60 6.46
C ALA A 435 0.95 26.70 5.38
N SER A 436 1.58 27.84 5.63
CA SER A 436 1.64 28.96 4.68
C SER A 436 2.67 28.74 3.55
N ASN A 437 3.74 27.97 3.81
CA ASN A 437 4.78 27.70 2.83
C ASN A 437 4.32 26.67 1.76
N TYR A 438 3.33 25.83 2.06
CA TYR A 438 2.80 24.84 1.12
C TYR A 438 1.96 25.44 -0.02
N LEU A 439 1.39 26.61 0.17
CA LEU A 439 0.49 27.24 -0.81
C LEU A 439 1.22 27.81 -2.04
N ASN A 440 2.54 28.00 -1.96
CA ASN A 440 3.36 28.63 -3.01
C ASN A 440 4.35 27.70 -3.71
N LEU A 441 4.30 26.38 -3.45
CA LEU A 441 5.18 25.44 -4.16
C LEU A 441 4.82 25.41 -5.65
N LYS A 442 5.83 25.55 -6.50
CA LYS A 442 5.67 25.58 -7.97
C LYS A 442 5.69 24.17 -8.56
N HIS A 443 6.46 23.27 -7.96
CA HIS A 443 6.81 21.96 -8.50
C HIS A 443 6.06 20.82 -7.82
N ASP A 444 5.88 19.74 -8.58
CA ASP A 444 5.16 18.51 -8.16
C ASP A 444 6.08 17.30 -8.32
N ILE A 445 5.74 16.21 -7.66
CA ILE A 445 6.44 14.92 -7.79
C ILE A 445 6.43 14.39 -9.23
N LEU A 446 5.48 14.82 -10.06
CA LEU A 446 5.43 14.51 -11.49
C LEU A 446 6.60 15.09 -12.27
N ASP A 447 7.25 16.11 -11.73
CA ASP A 447 8.39 16.81 -12.36
C ASP A 447 9.69 15.99 -12.29
N VAL A 448 9.74 14.94 -11.46
CA VAL A 448 10.91 14.04 -11.37
C VAL A 448 11.17 13.32 -12.69
N ALA A 449 10.14 12.79 -13.34
CA ALA A 449 10.29 12.04 -14.60
C ALA A 449 10.84 12.92 -15.75
N PRO A 450 10.25 14.06 -16.09
CA PRO A 450 10.80 14.93 -17.14
C PRO A 450 12.19 15.49 -16.79
N THR A 451 12.47 15.71 -15.49
CA THR A 451 13.81 16.11 -15.04
C THR A 451 14.85 15.04 -15.35
N LEU A 452 14.55 13.77 -15.05
CA LEU A 452 15.45 12.67 -15.40
C LEU A 452 15.65 12.55 -16.92
N LEU A 453 14.59 12.64 -17.72
CA LEU A 453 14.73 12.62 -19.19
C LEU A 453 15.65 13.73 -19.69
N GLN A 454 15.48 14.97 -19.20
CA GLN A 454 16.32 16.08 -19.58
C GLN A 454 17.79 15.88 -19.14
N MET A 455 18.03 15.31 -17.95
CA MET A 455 19.40 14.97 -17.49
C MET A 455 20.09 13.97 -18.42
N PHE A 456 19.32 13.07 -19.04
CA PHE A 456 19.83 12.13 -20.06
C PHE A 456 19.88 12.73 -21.47
N GLY A 457 19.54 14.02 -21.65
CA GLY A 457 19.49 14.65 -22.96
C GLY A 457 18.39 14.10 -23.88
N LEU A 458 17.33 13.53 -23.30
CA LEU A 458 16.22 12.93 -24.03
C LEU A 458 15.04 13.91 -24.12
N ASP A 459 14.26 13.77 -25.20
CA ASP A 459 13.06 14.56 -25.41
C ASP A 459 12.01 14.24 -24.33
N ILE A 460 11.34 15.27 -23.84
CA ILE A 460 10.23 15.14 -22.88
C ILE A 460 8.94 14.96 -23.70
N PRO A 461 8.27 13.81 -23.61
CA PRO A 461 7.03 13.58 -24.35
C PRO A 461 5.89 14.52 -23.90
N ASP A 462 5.08 15.02 -24.83
CA ASP A 462 3.88 15.84 -24.55
C ASP A 462 2.85 15.14 -23.66
N SER A 463 2.94 13.81 -23.56
CA SER A 463 2.05 12.98 -22.72
C SER A 463 2.40 13.02 -21.24
N LEU A 464 3.50 13.60 -20.82
CA LEU A 464 3.85 13.85 -19.42
C LEU A 464 3.09 15.09 -18.92
N THR A 465 2.66 15.01 -17.66
CA THR A 465 1.97 16.14 -17.00
C THR A 465 2.96 17.05 -16.29
N GLY A 466 4.05 16.45 -15.77
CA GLY A 466 5.12 17.18 -15.09
C GLY A 466 5.99 17.99 -16.05
N THR A 467 6.73 18.93 -15.49
CA THR A 467 7.72 19.78 -16.18
C THR A 467 9.09 19.56 -15.54
N SER A 468 10.17 19.74 -16.32
CA SER A 468 11.52 19.58 -15.76
C SER A 468 11.84 20.67 -14.73
N LEU A 469 12.57 20.26 -13.67
CA LEU A 469 13.14 21.15 -12.65
C LEU A 469 14.43 21.82 -13.12
N LEU A 470 14.98 21.41 -14.26
CA LEU A 470 16.16 22.01 -14.87
C LEU A 470 15.72 23.17 -15.77
N ASN A 471 16.20 24.38 -15.46
CA ASN A 471 15.98 25.59 -16.27
C ASN A 471 16.90 25.61 -17.47
#